data_8eb2bdd7cbadc3bc7348867fe2f99be5
#
_entry.id   8eb2bdd7cbadc3bc7348867fe2f99be5
#
_cell.length_a   1.000
_cell.length_b   1.000
_cell.length_c   1.000
_cell.angle_alpha   90.00
_cell.angle_beta   90.00
_cell.angle_gamma   90.00
#
_symmetry.space_group_name_H-M   'P 1'
#
loop_
_entity.id
_entity.type
_entity.pdbx_description
1 polymer ?
#
loop_
_entity_poly.entity_id
_entity_poly.type
_entity_poly.pdbx_seq_one_letter_code
_entity_poly.pdbx_strand_id
1 'polypeptide(L)'
;NIRALINKADTVAKALGNASERVGGNSGILLEETKSITTSISDVEQGIVMQAKDAENCLTRMDDLSKKIGVVSENTGKIADIADVTKSTVSDGLATIDTLQDKVKATTQVTAEVISNIEDLEKASQSIANIVGAINDIADETSLLSLNASIEAARAGDAGRGFAVVAESIRKLAEQSLNSVNEIRNIVGKIQKQTVDTVEVAKQAELIVNSQEEALKATIDVFHDIDKHVSGLAENLSQISAGIDAMEGAKKDTLAAIESISAVAEETASAVTEVNEAAGRQLEAVKKLNNESEELISHSEDLVEAINKFTI
;
A
#
# COMPACT_ATOMS: atom_id res chain seq x y z
N ASN A 1 71.18 -45.04 -75.04
CA ASN A 1 70.52 -45.35 -73.70
C ASN A 1 71.07 -44.54 -72.53
N ILE A 2 72.40 -44.32 -72.38
CA ILE A 2 72.98 -43.56 -71.22
C ILE A 2 72.53 -42.08 -71.24
N ARG A 3 72.53 -41.36 -72.41
CA ARG A 3 72.10 -39.99 -72.56
C ARG A 3 70.64 -39.79 -72.16
N ALA A 4 69.75 -40.73 -72.51
CA ALA A 4 68.36 -40.71 -72.13
C ALA A 4 68.14 -40.86 -70.61
N LEU A 5 69.00 -41.68 -69.95
CA LEU A 5 68.98 -41.87 -68.50
C LEU A 5 69.46 -40.62 -67.78
N ILE A 6 70.49 -39.98 -68.24
CA ILE A 6 71.00 -38.68 -67.68
C ILE A 6 69.99 -37.57 -67.82
N ASN A 7 69.41 -37.40 -69.00
CA ASN A 7 68.35 -36.38 -69.19
C ASN A 7 67.08 -36.62 -68.31
N LYS A 8 66.76 -37.90 -68.11
CA LYS A 8 65.66 -38.27 -67.22
C LYS A 8 66.01 -37.96 -65.73
N ALA A 9 67.25 -38.25 -65.32
CA ALA A 9 67.73 -37.93 -63.97
C ALA A 9 67.75 -36.43 -63.73
N ASP A 10 68.22 -35.62 -64.67
CA ASP A 10 68.18 -34.14 -64.58
C ASP A 10 66.73 -33.60 -64.43
N THR A 11 65.81 -34.10 -65.21
CA THR A 11 64.43 -33.74 -65.13
C THR A 11 63.81 -34.09 -63.76
N VAL A 12 64.12 -35.29 -63.23
CA VAL A 12 63.63 -35.72 -61.91
C VAL A 12 64.29 -34.91 -60.77
N ALA A 13 65.59 -34.60 -60.86
CA ALA A 13 66.22 -33.72 -59.88
C ALA A 13 65.60 -32.34 -59.81
N LYS A 14 65.41 -31.67 -60.95
CA LYS A 14 64.76 -30.37 -61.02
C LYS A 14 63.29 -30.42 -60.52
N ALA A 15 62.58 -31.47 -60.82
CA ALA A 15 61.19 -31.62 -60.31
C ALA A 15 61.18 -31.84 -58.79
N LEU A 16 62.16 -32.59 -58.26
CA LEU A 16 62.31 -32.75 -56.80
C LEU A 16 62.64 -31.43 -56.11
N GLY A 17 63.60 -30.64 -56.64
CA GLY A 17 63.90 -29.32 -56.08
C GLY A 17 62.69 -28.41 -56.03
N ASN A 18 61.93 -28.28 -57.14
CA ASN A 18 60.76 -27.49 -57.21
C ASN A 18 59.61 -27.99 -56.23
N ALA A 19 59.50 -29.30 -56.07
CA ALA A 19 58.54 -29.88 -55.09
C ALA A 19 58.95 -29.57 -53.64
N SER A 20 60.28 -29.65 -53.37
CA SER A 20 60.81 -29.30 -52.00
C SER A 20 60.65 -27.80 -51.70
N GLU A 21 60.89 -26.91 -52.64
CA GLU A 21 60.61 -25.46 -52.43
C GLU A 21 59.12 -25.19 -52.09
N ARG A 22 58.24 -25.85 -52.76
CA ARG A 22 56.78 -25.77 -52.46
C ARG A 22 56.45 -26.31 -51.08
N VAL A 23 57.05 -27.38 -50.67
CA VAL A 23 56.88 -27.93 -49.32
C VAL A 23 57.40 -26.98 -48.27
N GLY A 24 58.59 -26.39 -48.48
CA GLY A 24 59.15 -25.39 -47.61
C GLY A 24 58.25 -24.14 -47.46
N GLY A 25 57.75 -23.64 -48.63
CA GLY A 25 56.81 -22.51 -48.61
C GLY A 25 55.50 -22.82 -47.86
N ASN A 26 54.91 -23.99 -48.06
CA ASN A 26 53.74 -24.42 -47.32
C ASN A 26 54.01 -24.63 -45.81
N SER A 27 55.21 -25.08 -45.45
CA SER A 27 55.63 -25.19 -44.05
C SER A 27 55.74 -23.84 -43.39
N GLY A 28 56.22 -22.80 -44.08
CA GLY A 28 56.21 -21.43 -43.61
C GLY A 28 54.79 -20.89 -43.29
N ILE A 29 53.82 -21.18 -44.20
CA ILE A 29 52.41 -20.78 -43.97
C ILE A 29 51.83 -21.49 -42.76
N LEU A 30 52.07 -22.82 -42.66
CA LEU A 30 51.60 -23.61 -41.50
C LEU A 30 52.22 -23.14 -40.18
N LEU A 31 53.46 -22.67 -40.17
CA LEU A 31 54.10 -22.08 -38.99
C LEU A 31 53.37 -20.82 -38.50
N GLU A 32 53.01 -19.94 -39.43
CA GLU A 32 52.27 -18.69 -39.15
C GLU A 32 50.86 -18.97 -38.64
N GLU A 33 50.16 -19.89 -39.29
CA GLU A 33 48.82 -20.34 -38.84
C GLU A 33 48.86 -20.96 -37.44
N THR A 34 49.85 -21.79 -37.16
CA THR A 34 50.01 -22.40 -35.83
C THR A 34 50.29 -21.38 -34.73
N LYS A 35 51.05 -20.34 -35.02
CA LYS A 35 51.23 -19.20 -34.11
C LYS A 35 49.93 -18.44 -33.87
N SER A 36 49.16 -18.21 -34.92
CA SER A 36 47.86 -17.54 -34.81
C SER A 36 46.88 -18.37 -33.93
N ILE A 37 46.87 -19.69 -34.08
CA ILE A 37 46.10 -20.62 -33.23
C ILE A 37 46.54 -20.45 -31.76
N THR A 38 47.83 -20.44 -31.47
CA THR A 38 48.34 -20.28 -30.10
C THR A 38 47.91 -18.94 -29.46
N THR A 39 47.90 -17.89 -30.24
CA THR A 39 47.39 -16.57 -29.76
C THR A 39 45.90 -16.61 -29.45
N SER A 40 45.10 -17.20 -30.34
CA SER A 40 43.65 -17.40 -30.14
C SER A 40 43.34 -18.26 -28.91
N ILE A 41 44.15 -19.28 -28.63
CA ILE A 41 44.07 -20.11 -27.44
C ILE A 41 44.26 -19.26 -26.18
N SER A 42 45.28 -18.37 -26.16
CA SER A 42 45.53 -17.50 -25.01
C SER A 42 44.35 -16.53 -24.77
N ASP A 43 43.73 -16.03 -25.83
CA ASP A 43 42.54 -15.16 -25.69
C ASP A 43 41.35 -15.94 -25.11
N VAL A 44 41.16 -17.19 -25.51
CA VAL A 44 40.11 -18.05 -24.95
C VAL A 44 40.37 -18.37 -23.48
N GLU A 45 41.64 -18.68 -23.10
CA GLU A 45 42.02 -18.89 -21.69
C GLU A 45 41.67 -17.67 -20.82
N GLN A 46 41.99 -16.47 -21.29
CA GLN A 46 41.58 -15.24 -20.59
C GLN A 46 40.05 -15.13 -20.48
N GLY A 47 39.32 -15.44 -21.55
CA GLY A 47 37.86 -15.47 -21.55
C GLY A 47 37.28 -16.39 -20.48
N ILE A 48 37.83 -17.61 -20.34
CA ILE A 48 37.43 -18.61 -19.34
C ILE A 48 37.64 -18.05 -17.91
N VAL A 49 38.80 -17.47 -17.63
CA VAL A 49 39.08 -16.86 -16.31
C VAL A 49 38.09 -15.76 -15.98
N MET A 50 37.76 -14.89 -16.95
CA MET A 50 36.75 -13.84 -16.75
C MET A 50 35.36 -14.45 -16.52
N GLN A 51 34.98 -15.47 -17.29
CA GLN A 51 33.71 -16.16 -17.15
C GLN A 51 33.55 -16.82 -15.77
N ALA A 52 34.60 -17.48 -15.24
CA ALA A 52 34.59 -18.04 -13.90
C ALA A 52 34.40 -16.94 -12.82
N LYS A 53 35.10 -15.82 -12.96
CA LYS A 53 34.95 -14.67 -12.04
C LYS A 53 33.56 -14.06 -12.10
N ASP A 54 32.98 -13.95 -13.29
CA ASP A 54 31.63 -13.41 -13.45
C ASP A 54 30.57 -14.36 -12.86
N ALA A 55 30.78 -15.67 -12.99
CA ALA A 55 29.94 -16.69 -12.34
C ALA A 55 29.98 -16.54 -10.80
N GLU A 56 31.16 -16.37 -10.21
CA GLU A 56 31.34 -16.13 -8.77
C GLU A 56 30.66 -14.84 -8.30
N ASN A 57 30.81 -13.75 -9.07
CA ASN A 57 30.10 -12.50 -8.81
C ASN A 57 28.58 -12.66 -8.87
N CYS A 58 28.07 -13.44 -9.83
CA CYS A 58 26.66 -13.75 -9.93
C CYS A 58 26.14 -14.53 -8.71
N LEU A 59 26.89 -15.51 -8.21
CA LEU A 59 26.56 -16.25 -6.98
C LEU A 59 26.43 -15.29 -5.78
N THR A 60 27.39 -14.38 -5.62
CA THR A 60 27.35 -13.36 -4.54
C THR A 60 26.11 -12.47 -4.65
N ARG A 61 25.74 -12.05 -5.87
CA ARG A 61 24.54 -11.25 -6.12
C ARG A 61 23.25 -12.03 -5.86
N MET A 62 23.24 -13.35 -6.12
CA MET A 62 22.10 -14.21 -5.83
C MET A 62 21.91 -14.40 -4.31
N ASP A 63 23.00 -14.49 -3.55
CA ASP A 63 22.94 -14.51 -2.08
C ASP A 63 22.34 -13.19 -1.53
N ASP A 64 22.80 -12.05 -2.02
CA ASP A 64 22.26 -10.75 -1.64
C ASP A 64 20.77 -10.59 -2.03
N LEU A 65 20.40 -11.09 -3.22
CA LEU A 65 19.00 -11.12 -3.65
C LEU A 65 18.16 -11.99 -2.72
N SER A 66 18.68 -13.15 -2.30
CA SER A 66 17.99 -14.04 -1.35
C SER A 66 17.69 -13.34 -0.03
N LYS A 67 18.66 -12.61 0.52
CA LYS A 67 18.48 -11.80 1.74
C LYS A 67 17.39 -10.73 1.57
N LYS A 68 17.40 -10.04 0.43
CA LYS A 68 16.39 -9.00 0.14
C LYS A 68 14.99 -9.58 -0.02
N ILE A 69 14.85 -10.72 -0.70
CA ILE A 69 13.58 -11.45 -0.82
C ILE A 69 13.06 -11.82 0.57
N GLY A 70 13.92 -12.34 1.45
CA GLY A 70 13.57 -12.67 2.83
C GLY A 70 13.04 -11.48 3.60
N VAL A 71 13.69 -10.31 3.49
CA VAL A 71 13.22 -9.06 4.13
C VAL A 71 11.86 -8.61 3.59
N VAL A 72 11.66 -8.69 2.28
CA VAL A 72 10.36 -8.34 1.66
C VAL A 72 9.27 -9.28 2.14
N SER A 73 9.54 -10.59 2.19
CA SER A 73 8.61 -11.61 2.71
C SER A 73 8.21 -11.35 4.16
N GLU A 74 9.19 -11.08 5.04
CA GLU A 74 8.94 -10.77 6.45
C GLU A 74 8.09 -9.50 6.61
N ASN A 75 8.42 -8.44 5.86
CA ASN A 75 7.65 -7.20 5.91
C ASN A 75 6.22 -7.39 5.38
N THR A 76 6.05 -8.18 4.32
CA THR A 76 4.73 -8.51 3.79
C THR A 76 3.87 -9.24 4.83
N GLY A 77 4.46 -10.19 5.56
CA GLY A 77 3.80 -10.85 6.69
C GLY A 77 3.37 -9.89 7.80
N LYS A 78 4.28 -8.98 8.21
CA LYS A 78 3.96 -7.96 9.23
C LYS A 78 2.82 -7.02 8.78
N ILE A 79 2.80 -6.64 7.52
CA ILE A 79 1.73 -5.78 6.99
C ILE A 79 0.39 -6.54 6.93
N ALA A 80 0.42 -7.85 6.63
CA ALA A 80 -0.78 -8.70 6.67
C ALA A 80 -1.36 -8.77 8.10
N ASP A 81 -0.53 -8.97 9.11
CA ASP A 81 -0.95 -8.96 10.51
C ASP A 81 -1.57 -7.60 10.91
N ILE A 82 -0.96 -6.49 10.48
CA ILE A 82 -1.49 -5.14 10.73
C ILE A 82 -2.85 -4.95 10.04
N ALA A 83 -3.01 -5.46 8.82
CA ALA A 83 -4.28 -5.38 8.08
C ALA A 83 -5.39 -6.15 8.81
N ASP A 84 -5.11 -7.35 9.31
CA ASP A 84 -6.06 -8.17 10.06
C ASP A 84 -6.48 -7.50 11.39
N VAL A 85 -5.51 -6.96 12.15
CA VAL A 85 -5.79 -6.20 13.37
C VAL A 85 -6.62 -4.95 13.06
N THR A 86 -6.29 -4.24 11.98
CA THR A 86 -7.05 -3.05 11.57
C THR A 86 -8.49 -3.40 11.19
N LYS A 87 -8.70 -4.51 10.47
CA LYS A 87 -10.02 -5.01 10.12
C LYS A 87 -10.87 -5.34 11.35
N SER A 88 -10.26 -6.00 12.34
CA SER A 88 -10.94 -6.25 13.63
C SER A 88 -11.31 -4.95 14.34
N THR A 89 -10.39 -3.97 14.38
CA THR A 89 -10.63 -2.66 15.01
C THR A 89 -11.76 -1.90 14.33
N VAL A 90 -11.84 -1.96 13.00
CA VAL A 90 -12.93 -1.37 12.21
C VAL A 90 -14.26 -2.03 12.55
N SER A 91 -14.29 -3.35 12.65
CA SER A 91 -15.50 -4.09 13.05
C SER A 91 -16.00 -3.70 14.42
N ASP A 92 -15.09 -3.61 15.41
CA ASP A 92 -15.42 -3.18 16.77
C ASP A 92 -15.89 -1.71 16.81
N GLY A 93 -15.27 -0.86 15.99
CA GLY A 93 -15.67 0.53 15.81
C GLY A 93 -17.10 0.64 15.26
N LEU A 94 -17.45 -0.12 14.24
CA LEU A 94 -18.80 -0.15 13.68
C LEU A 94 -19.84 -0.62 14.70
N ALA A 95 -19.54 -1.66 15.50
CA ALA A 95 -20.43 -2.12 16.57
C ALA A 95 -20.65 -1.05 17.65
N THR A 96 -19.60 -0.28 17.97
CA THR A 96 -19.69 0.85 18.92
C THR A 96 -20.56 1.98 18.37
N ILE A 97 -20.43 2.27 17.06
CA ILE A 97 -21.23 3.29 16.38
C ILE A 97 -22.70 2.88 16.30
N ASP A 98 -23.00 1.60 16.06
CA ASP A 98 -24.37 1.08 16.08
C ASP A 98 -25.03 1.33 17.44
N THR A 99 -24.30 1.03 18.52
CA THR A 99 -24.74 1.33 19.89
C THR A 99 -24.98 2.84 20.10
N LEU A 100 -24.11 3.69 19.55
CA LEU A 100 -24.24 5.16 19.66
C LEU A 100 -25.47 5.65 18.87
N GLN A 101 -25.75 5.07 17.71
CA GLN A 101 -26.92 5.37 16.89
C GLN A 101 -28.22 5.11 17.68
N ASP A 102 -28.30 4.00 18.40
CA ASP A 102 -29.45 3.71 19.24
C ASP A 102 -29.61 4.73 20.39
N LYS A 103 -28.50 5.19 20.98
CA LYS A 103 -28.53 6.22 22.03
C LYS A 103 -28.99 7.57 21.46
N VAL A 104 -28.55 7.95 20.27
CA VAL A 104 -28.99 9.18 19.60
C VAL A 104 -30.49 9.12 19.31
N LYS A 105 -30.99 8.02 18.75
CA LYS A 105 -32.45 7.81 18.55
C LYS A 105 -33.25 7.94 19.83
N ALA A 106 -32.77 7.31 20.92
CA ALA A 106 -33.43 7.41 22.21
C ALA A 106 -33.44 8.87 22.73
N THR A 107 -32.34 9.60 22.53
CA THR A 107 -32.27 11.03 22.93
C THR A 107 -33.25 11.89 22.11
N THR A 108 -33.36 11.65 20.80
CA THR A 108 -34.34 12.32 19.93
C THR A 108 -35.77 12.11 20.46
N GLN A 109 -36.12 10.85 20.80
CA GLN A 109 -37.43 10.52 21.31
C GLN A 109 -37.72 11.22 22.66
N VAL A 110 -36.77 11.18 23.60
CA VAL A 110 -36.92 11.84 24.89
C VAL A 110 -37.05 13.36 24.73
N THR A 111 -36.29 13.97 23.83
CA THR A 111 -36.38 15.43 23.55
C THR A 111 -37.75 15.77 23.01
N ALA A 112 -38.30 15.00 22.08
CA ALA A 112 -39.63 15.21 21.54
C ALA A 112 -40.73 15.09 22.63
N GLU A 113 -40.58 14.12 23.54
CA GLU A 113 -41.50 13.91 24.66
C GLU A 113 -41.44 15.08 25.67
N VAL A 114 -40.25 15.61 25.93
CA VAL A 114 -40.05 16.81 26.75
C VAL A 114 -40.77 18.03 26.13
N ILE A 115 -40.63 18.26 24.82
CA ILE A 115 -41.31 19.34 24.10
C ILE A 115 -42.84 19.22 24.26
N SER A 116 -43.37 18.01 24.02
CA SER A 116 -44.84 17.75 24.17
C SER A 116 -45.33 18.03 25.60
N ASN A 117 -44.58 17.57 26.59
CA ASN A 117 -44.95 17.80 28.01
C ASN A 117 -44.94 19.31 28.39
N ILE A 118 -44.02 20.07 27.84
CA ILE A 118 -43.93 21.50 28.07
C ILE A 118 -45.08 22.24 27.36
N GLU A 119 -45.48 21.84 26.17
CA GLU A 119 -46.66 22.38 25.46
C GLU A 119 -47.96 22.13 26.24
N ASP A 120 -48.09 20.97 26.88
CA ASP A 120 -49.23 20.67 27.74
C ASP A 120 -49.22 21.49 29.05
N LEU A 121 -48.03 21.73 29.61
CA LEU A 121 -47.87 22.65 30.77
C LEU A 121 -48.24 24.11 30.40
N GLU A 122 -47.90 24.54 29.19
CA GLU A 122 -48.32 25.88 28.67
C GLU A 122 -49.85 26.01 28.65
N LYS A 123 -50.53 25.01 28.04
CA LYS A 123 -52.00 24.96 27.99
C LYS A 123 -52.64 24.94 29.38
N ALA A 124 -52.09 24.16 30.32
CA ALA A 124 -52.55 24.10 31.70
C ALA A 124 -52.36 25.44 32.43
N SER A 125 -51.21 26.07 32.26
CA SER A 125 -50.91 27.39 32.85
C SER A 125 -51.81 28.48 32.29
N GLN A 126 -52.12 28.45 31.00
CA GLN A 126 -53.10 29.34 30.40
C GLN A 126 -54.52 29.17 30.97
N SER A 127 -54.91 27.91 31.19
CA SER A 127 -56.22 27.61 31.82
C SER A 127 -56.27 28.12 33.25
N ILE A 128 -55.17 27.99 34.04
CA ILE A 128 -55.11 28.56 35.40
C ILE A 128 -55.19 30.10 35.36
N ALA A 129 -54.50 30.75 34.38
CA ALA A 129 -54.58 32.20 34.22
C ALA A 129 -56.01 32.68 33.99
N ASN A 130 -56.79 31.95 33.18
CA ASN A 130 -58.19 32.28 32.91
C ASN A 130 -59.06 32.11 34.17
N ILE A 131 -58.82 31.06 34.98
CA ILE A 131 -59.56 30.82 36.24
C ILE A 131 -59.23 31.93 37.25
N VAL A 132 -57.94 32.29 37.36
CA VAL A 132 -57.46 33.38 38.24
C VAL A 132 -58.11 34.72 37.83
N GLY A 133 -58.26 34.97 36.54
CA GLY A 133 -59.01 36.13 36.02
C GLY A 133 -60.45 36.17 36.49
N ALA A 134 -61.18 35.05 36.36
CA ALA A 134 -62.58 34.94 36.79
C ALA A 134 -62.73 35.10 38.32
N ILE A 135 -61.78 34.56 39.14
CA ILE A 135 -61.77 34.72 40.60
C ILE A 135 -61.53 36.25 40.98
N ASN A 136 -60.66 36.89 40.21
CA ASN A 136 -60.45 38.36 40.41
C ASN A 136 -61.71 39.12 40.19
N ASP A 137 -62.45 38.84 39.08
CA ASP A 137 -63.71 39.54 38.79
C ASP A 137 -64.80 39.31 39.86
N ILE A 138 -64.88 38.05 40.38
CA ILE A 138 -65.79 37.69 41.47
C ILE A 138 -65.41 38.47 42.76
N ALA A 139 -64.10 38.52 43.07
CA ALA A 139 -63.66 39.26 44.30
C ALA A 139 -63.87 40.74 44.19
N ASP A 140 -63.66 41.37 43.01
CA ASP A 140 -63.94 42.75 42.73
C ASP A 140 -65.44 43.05 42.86
N GLU A 141 -66.33 42.19 42.29
CA GLU A 141 -67.76 42.32 42.37
C GLU A 141 -68.26 42.15 43.83
N THR A 142 -67.69 41.16 44.56
CA THR A 142 -67.99 40.96 45.99
C THR A 142 -67.61 42.16 46.85
N SER A 143 -66.45 42.77 46.54
CA SER A 143 -66.00 44.01 47.22
C SER A 143 -66.95 45.17 46.99
N LEU A 144 -67.40 45.35 45.75
CA LEU A 144 -68.42 46.42 45.38
C LEU A 144 -69.79 46.15 46.03
N LEU A 145 -70.26 44.87 46.01
CA LEU A 145 -71.51 44.46 46.66
C LEU A 145 -71.47 44.73 48.20
N SER A 146 -70.36 44.41 48.82
CA SER A 146 -70.15 44.56 50.26
C SER A 146 -70.11 46.06 50.66
N LEU A 147 -69.47 46.88 49.78
CA LEU A 147 -69.42 48.33 49.98
C LEU A 147 -70.84 48.91 49.86
N ASN A 148 -71.63 48.51 48.87
CA ASN A 148 -73.05 48.96 48.74
C ASN A 148 -73.87 48.50 49.94
N ALA A 149 -73.68 47.26 50.42
CA ALA A 149 -74.37 46.80 51.66
C ALA A 149 -73.93 47.54 52.88
N SER A 150 -72.66 47.94 53.02
CA SER A 150 -72.20 48.79 54.17
C SER A 150 -72.78 50.19 54.14
N ILE A 151 -72.94 50.74 52.95
CA ILE A 151 -73.59 52.06 52.75
C ILE A 151 -75.07 51.98 53.16
N GLU A 152 -75.81 50.97 52.73
CA GLU A 152 -77.23 50.86 53.03
C GLU A 152 -77.47 50.48 54.50
N ALA A 153 -76.54 49.70 55.13
CA ALA A 153 -76.54 49.38 56.54
C ALA A 153 -76.32 50.71 57.38
N ALA A 154 -75.40 51.56 56.95
CA ALA A 154 -75.21 52.88 57.61
C ALA A 154 -76.46 53.79 57.47
N ARG A 155 -77.17 53.67 56.32
CA ARG A 155 -78.41 54.44 56.07
C ARG A 155 -79.59 54.04 56.94
N ALA A 156 -79.63 52.74 57.41
CA ALA A 156 -80.64 52.21 58.32
C ALA A 156 -80.41 52.59 59.79
N GLY A 157 -79.35 53.29 60.12
CA GLY A 157 -79.07 53.79 61.47
C GLY A 157 -78.85 52.63 62.50
N ASP A 158 -79.39 52.76 63.71
CA ASP A 158 -79.19 51.74 64.75
C ASP A 158 -79.69 50.36 64.39
N ALA A 159 -80.68 50.19 63.56
CA ALA A 159 -81.24 48.92 63.10
C ALA A 159 -80.26 48.16 62.12
N GLY A 160 -79.36 48.88 61.48
CA GLY A 160 -78.41 48.37 60.51
C GLY A 160 -77.03 47.99 61.09
N ARG A 161 -76.73 48.23 62.34
CA ARG A 161 -75.39 48.04 62.95
C ARG A 161 -74.82 46.65 62.79
N GLY A 162 -75.61 45.61 62.98
CA GLY A 162 -75.18 44.21 62.78
C GLY A 162 -74.83 43.87 61.29
N PHE A 163 -75.64 44.40 60.38
CA PHE A 163 -75.43 44.25 58.95
C PHE A 163 -74.17 45.01 58.46
N ALA A 164 -73.89 46.18 59.01
CA ALA A 164 -72.69 46.96 58.69
C ALA A 164 -71.40 46.20 59.07
N VAL A 165 -71.35 45.51 60.22
CA VAL A 165 -70.20 44.67 60.62
C VAL A 165 -69.97 43.47 59.69
N VAL A 166 -71.09 42.82 59.23
CA VAL A 166 -71.01 41.69 58.31
C VAL A 166 -70.55 42.18 56.96
N ALA A 167 -71.06 43.24 56.45
CA ALA A 167 -70.72 43.87 55.18
C ALA A 167 -69.23 44.29 55.14
N GLU A 168 -68.74 44.94 56.18
CA GLU A 168 -67.32 45.28 56.35
C GLU A 168 -66.43 44.04 56.42
N SER A 169 -66.86 42.93 57.08
CA SER A 169 -66.16 41.66 57.15
C SER A 169 -66.07 41.01 55.75
N ILE A 170 -67.16 41.07 54.96
CA ILE A 170 -67.20 40.57 53.55
C ILE A 170 -66.22 41.37 52.70
N ARG A 171 -66.22 42.72 52.83
CA ARG A 171 -65.33 43.58 52.12
C ARG A 171 -63.85 43.23 52.38
N LYS A 172 -63.50 43.06 53.65
CA LYS A 172 -62.14 42.63 54.04
C LYS A 172 -61.75 41.25 53.43
N LEU A 173 -62.67 40.30 53.42
CA LEU A 173 -62.45 39.00 52.79
C LEU A 173 -62.25 39.07 51.29
N ALA A 174 -63.02 39.95 50.61
CA ALA A 174 -62.91 40.25 49.20
C ALA A 174 -61.54 40.91 48.89
N GLU A 175 -61.08 41.86 49.67
CA GLU A 175 -59.75 42.49 49.52
C GLU A 175 -58.63 41.49 49.78
N GLN A 176 -58.75 40.59 50.77
CA GLN A 176 -57.75 39.47 50.98
C GLN A 176 -57.74 38.53 49.80
N SER A 177 -58.93 38.22 49.23
CA SER A 177 -59.00 37.33 48.03
C SER A 177 -58.32 37.99 46.85
N LEU A 178 -58.52 39.28 46.59
CA LEU A 178 -57.86 40.06 45.51
C LEU A 178 -56.33 40.04 45.67
N ASN A 179 -55.81 40.18 46.88
CA ASN A 179 -54.36 40.09 47.15
C ASN A 179 -53.84 38.69 46.82
N SER A 180 -54.52 37.62 47.27
CA SER A 180 -54.14 36.24 46.98
C SER A 180 -54.20 35.96 45.49
N VAL A 181 -55.22 36.41 44.76
CA VAL A 181 -55.36 36.29 43.30
C VAL A 181 -54.22 36.98 42.56
N ASN A 182 -53.80 38.17 43.02
CA ASN A 182 -52.68 38.87 42.41
C ASN A 182 -51.32 38.09 42.63
N GLU A 183 -51.16 37.49 43.82
CA GLU A 183 -49.99 36.64 44.06
C GLU A 183 -49.99 35.39 43.12
N ILE A 184 -51.15 34.72 42.98
CA ILE A 184 -51.29 33.56 42.09
C ILE A 184 -51.04 33.99 40.63
N ARG A 185 -51.59 35.14 40.20
CA ARG A 185 -51.36 35.68 38.82
C ARG A 185 -49.87 35.89 38.56
N ASN A 186 -49.13 36.45 39.53
CA ASN A 186 -47.68 36.62 39.43
C ASN A 186 -46.92 35.30 39.33
N ILE A 187 -47.36 34.27 40.09
CA ILE A 187 -46.77 32.92 40.02
C ILE A 187 -47.04 32.28 38.66
N VAL A 188 -48.29 32.32 38.16
CA VAL A 188 -48.68 31.80 36.84
C VAL A 188 -47.92 32.50 35.73
N GLY A 189 -47.77 33.84 35.79
CA GLY A 189 -46.97 34.58 34.82
C GLY A 189 -45.50 34.18 34.80
N LYS A 190 -44.92 33.86 35.97
CA LYS A 190 -43.56 33.32 36.04
C LYS A 190 -43.50 31.92 35.43
N ILE A 191 -44.46 31.02 35.71
CA ILE A 191 -44.54 29.68 35.10
C ILE A 191 -44.61 29.79 33.61
N GLN A 192 -45.53 30.63 33.06
CA GLN A 192 -45.64 30.81 31.58
C GLN A 192 -44.32 31.26 30.98
N LYS A 193 -43.63 32.26 31.57
CA LYS A 193 -42.33 32.69 31.09
C LYS A 193 -41.32 31.56 31.09
N GLN A 194 -41.19 30.82 32.21
CA GLN A 194 -40.27 29.69 32.33
C GLN A 194 -40.59 28.60 31.31
N THR A 195 -41.86 28.35 31.04
CA THR A 195 -42.30 27.36 30.02
C THR A 195 -41.82 27.76 28.64
N VAL A 196 -42.02 29.03 28.24
CA VAL A 196 -41.51 29.58 26.95
C VAL A 196 -39.98 29.44 26.85
N ASP A 197 -39.24 29.84 27.87
CA ASP A 197 -37.79 29.75 27.91
C ASP A 197 -37.35 28.28 27.80
N THR A 198 -38.08 27.33 28.41
CA THR A 198 -37.76 25.89 28.38
C THR A 198 -38.07 25.31 27.00
N VAL A 199 -39.15 25.72 26.30
CA VAL A 199 -39.40 25.31 24.90
C VAL A 199 -38.24 25.71 23.99
N GLU A 200 -37.72 26.92 24.14
CA GLU A 200 -36.59 27.40 23.33
C GLU A 200 -35.35 26.52 23.54
N VAL A 201 -35.01 26.20 24.80
CA VAL A 201 -33.88 25.32 25.13
C VAL A 201 -34.13 23.91 24.58
N ALA A 202 -35.33 23.37 24.66
CA ALA A 202 -35.66 22.06 24.13
C ALA A 202 -35.54 21.98 22.59
N LYS A 203 -35.98 23.06 21.89
CA LYS A 203 -35.77 23.16 20.44
C LYS A 203 -34.29 23.25 20.03
N GLN A 204 -33.46 23.94 20.83
CA GLN A 204 -32.01 23.94 20.60
C GLN A 204 -31.43 22.57 20.81
N ALA A 205 -31.88 21.79 21.81
CA ALA A 205 -31.45 20.42 22.04
C ALA A 205 -31.82 19.50 20.84
N GLU A 206 -33.03 19.68 20.27
CA GLU A 206 -33.44 18.94 19.07
C GLU A 206 -32.51 19.21 17.87
N LEU A 207 -32.13 20.46 17.62
CA LEU A 207 -31.17 20.80 16.56
C LEU A 207 -29.80 20.18 16.79
N ILE A 208 -29.34 20.14 18.03
CA ILE A 208 -28.06 19.48 18.39
C ILE A 208 -28.12 17.99 18.11
N VAL A 209 -29.20 17.31 18.50
CA VAL A 209 -29.39 15.87 18.28
C VAL A 209 -29.46 15.54 16.80
N ASN A 210 -30.13 16.34 15.98
CA ASN A 210 -30.15 16.17 14.53
C ASN A 210 -28.75 16.32 13.91
N SER A 211 -27.98 17.31 14.37
CA SER A 211 -26.58 17.46 13.94
C SER A 211 -25.69 16.28 14.37
N GLN A 212 -25.94 15.69 15.54
CA GLN A 212 -25.25 14.46 15.98
C GLN A 212 -25.59 13.27 15.08
N GLU A 213 -26.84 13.12 14.63
CA GLU A 213 -27.24 12.06 13.70
C GLU A 213 -26.53 12.18 12.34
N GLU A 214 -26.41 13.40 11.80
CA GLU A 214 -25.65 13.65 10.56
C GLU A 214 -24.17 13.32 10.73
N ALA A 215 -23.55 13.77 11.83
CA ALA A 215 -22.17 13.47 12.12
C ALA A 215 -21.91 11.96 12.30
N LEU A 216 -22.85 11.26 12.92
CA LEU A 216 -22.79 9.81 13.09
C LEU A 216 -22.83 9.08 11.74
N LYS A 217 -23.74 9.50 10.85
CA LYS A 217 -23.83 8.92 9.49
C LYS A 217 -22.52 9.13 8.72
N ALA A 218 -21.95 10.32 8.74
CA ALA A 218 -20.67 10.59 8.11
C ALA A 218 -19.53 9.71 8.70
N THR A 219 -19.59 9.46 10.02
CA THR A 219 -18.60 8.57 10.67
C THR A 219 -18.75 7.12 10.20
N ILE A 220 -19.96 6.61 10.01
CA ILE A 220 -20.22 5.28 9.45
C ILE A 220 -19.61 5.15 8.06
N ASP A 221 -19.83 6.16 7.20
CA ASP A 221 -19.30 6.16 5.83
C ASP A 221 -17.76 6.08 5.85
N VAL A 222 -17.10 6.82 6.75
CA VAL A 222 -15.63 6.75 6.92
C VAL A 222 -15.16 5.35 7.34
N PHE A 223 -15.86 4.69 8.27
CA PHE A 223 -15.49 3.33 8.67
C PHE A 223 -15.68 2.31 7.55
N HIS A 224 -16.72 2.44 6.73
CA HIS A 224 -16.90 1.61 5.54
C HIS A 224 -15.79 1.83 4.50
N ASP A 225 -15.36 3.07 4.29
CA ASP A 225 -14.23 3.36 3.41
C ASP A 225 -12.92 2.75 3.93
N ILE A 226 -12.68 2.81 5.24
CA ILE A 226 -11.51 2.16 5.86
C ILE A 226 -11.57 0.64 5.65
N ASP A 227 -12.72 -0.02 5.87
CA ASP A 227 -12.90 -1.46 5.64
C ASP A 227 -12.57 -1.86 4.19
N LYS A 228 -13.07 -1.07 3.24
CA LYS A 228 -12.78 -1.26 1.82
C LYS A 228 -11.29 -1.13 1.50
N HIS A 229 -10.61 -0.13 2.06
CA HIS A 229 -9.18 0.07 1.85
C HIS A 229 -8.35 -1.05 2.47
N VAL A 230 -8.71 -1.52 3.66
CA VAL A 230 -8.04 -2.65 4.31
C VAL A 230 -8.24 -3.95 3.52
N SER A 231 -9.43 -4.17 2.99
CA SER A 231 -9.70 -5.32 2.11
C SER A 231 -8.88 -5.27 0.82
N GLY A 232 -8.76 -4.09 0.19
CA GLY A 232 -7.88 -3.90 -0.97
C GLY A 232 -6.40 -4.07 -0.64
N LEU A 233 -5.97 -3.70 0.57
CA LEU A 233 -4.61 -3.94 1.05
C LEU A 233 -4.32 -5.43 1.17
N ALA A 234 -5.25 -6.24 1.70
CA ALA A 234 -5.11 -7.69 1.80
C ALA A 234 -4.95 -8.36 0.41
N GLU A 235 -5.69 -7.89 -0.59
CA GLU A 235 -5.55 -8.36 -1.97
C GLU A 235 -4.17 -8.01 -2.55
N ASN A 236 -3.70 -6.79 -2.37
CA ASN A 236 -2.36 -6.39 -2.82
C ASN A 236 -1.25 -7.19 -2.14
N LEU A 237 -1.38 -7.51 -0.85
CA LEU A 237 -0.42 -8.35 -0.13
C LEU A 237 -0.37 -9.78 -0.69
N SER A 238 -1.52 -10.34 -1.09
CA SER A 238 -1.57 -11.62 -1.77
C SER A 238 -0.83 -11.60 -3.11
N GLN A 239 -0.95 -10.52 -3.89
CA GLN A 239 -0.20 -10.35 -5.13
C GLN A 239 1.30 -10.19 -4.89
N ILE A 240 1.71 -9.47 -3.85
CA ILE A 240 3.12 -9.35 -3.45
C ILE A 240 3.68 -10.71 -3.05
N SER A 241 2.93 -11.51 -2.29
CA SER A 241 3.33 -12.87 -1.90
C SER A 241 3.56 -13.77 -3.13
N ALA A 242 2.65 -13.75 -4.10
CA ALA A 242 2.83 -14.47 -5.36
C ALA A 242 4.06 -13.97 -6.15
N GLY A 243 4.35 -12.67 -6.10
CA GLY A 243 5.56 -12.08 -6.68
C GLY A 243 6.84 -12.56 -5.99
N ILE A 244 6.82 -12.72 -4.66
CA ILE A 244 7.93 -13.26 -3.88
C ILE A 244 8.21 -14.72 -4.31
N ASP A 245 7.19 -15.55 -4.42
CA ASP A 245 7.32 -16.94 -4.87
C ASP A 245 7.91 -17.02 -6.29
N ALA A 246 7.47 -16.13 -7.19
CA ALA A 246 8.03 -16.04 -8.54
C ALA A 246 9.52 -15.61 -8.53
N MET A 247 9.91 -14.67 -7.66
CA MET A 247 11.31 -14.26 -7.49
C MET A 247 12.18 -15.40 -6.95
N GLU A 248 11.68 -16.21 -6.01
CA GLU A 248 12.38 -17.41 -5.51
C GLU A 248 12.57 -18.43 -6.64
N GLY A 249 11.56 -18.66 -7.48
CA GLY A 249 11.67 -19.50 -8.67
C GLY A 249 12.74 -19.00 -9.64
N ALA A 250 12.69 -17.73 -10.02
CA ALA A 250 13.65 -17.12 -10.95
C ALA A 250 15.09 -17.14 -10.40
N LYS A 251 15.27 -16.95 -9.08
CA LYS A 251 16.56 -17.10 -8.40
C LYS A 251 17.10 -18.52 -8.55
N LYS A 252 16.27 -19.52 -8.32
CA LYS A 252 16.66 -20.95 -8.44
C LYS A 252 17.09 -21.27 -9.87
N ASP A 253 16.34 -20.81 -10.87
CA ASP A 253 16.67 -21.02 -12.28
C ASP A 253 18.00 -20.33 -12.65
N THR A 254 18.22 -19.12 -12.12
CA THR A 254 19.48 -18.39 -12.33
C THR A 254 20.67 -19.12 -11.71
N LEU A 255 20.53 -19.68 -10.51
CA LEU A 255 21.59 -20.48 -9.87
C LEU A 255 21.93 -21.73 -10.70
N ALA A 256 20.93 -22.44 -11.22
CA ALA A 256 21.14 -23.58 -12.11
C ALA A 256 21.85 -23.18 -13.41
N ALA A 257 21.54 -22.02 -13.97
CA ALA A 257 22.23 -21.50 -15.14
C ALA A 257 23.71 -21.16 -14.84
N ILE A 258 24.00 -20.59 -13.66
CA ILE A 258 25.39 -20.28 -13.22
C ILE A 258 26.19 -21.58 -13.05
N GLU A 259 25.62 -22.62 -12.45
CA GLU A 259 26.25 -23.94 -12.34
C GLU A 259 26.58 -24.52 -13.72
N SER A 260 25.64 -24.39 -14.68
CA SER A 260 25.87 -24.86 -16.06
C SER A 260 26.99 -24.07 -16.75
N ILE A 261 27.03 -22.71 -16.55
CA ILE A 261 28.10 -21.87 -17.08
C ILE A 261 29.45 -22.26 -16.52
N SER A 262 29.54 -22.58 -15.23
CA SER A 262 30.77 -23.04 -14.58
C SER A 262 31.25 -24.40 -15.16
N ALA A 263 30.33 -25.33 -15.35
CA ALA A 263 30.64 -26.62 -15.97
C ALA A 263 31.14 -26.46 -17.41
N VAL A 264 30.51 -25.60 -18.21
CA VAL A 264 30.95 -25.30 -19.59
C VAL A 264 32.32 -24.61 -19.59
N ALA A 265 32.61 -23.73 -18.62
CA ALA A 265 33.92 -23.11 -18.50
C ALA A 265 35.02 -24.13 -18.20
N GLU A 266 34.79 -25.11 -17.32
CA GLU A 266 35.72 -26.21 -17.02
C GLU A 266 35.94 -27.10 -18.24
N GLU A 267 34.90 -27.48 -18.96
CA GLU A 267 34.99 -28.26 -20.19
C GLU A 267 35.78 -27.50 -21.28
N THR A 268 35.51 -26.20 -21.42
CA THR A 268 36.23 -25.35 -22.39
C THR A 268 37.73 -25.25 -22.02
N ALA A 269 38.05 -25.11 -20.73
CA ALA A 269 39.47 -25.10 -20.26
C ALA A 269 40.19 -26.42 -20.61
N SER A 270 39.53 -27.55 -20.45
CA SER A 270 40.09 -28.85 -20.85
C SER A 270 40.33 -28.94 -22.35
N ALA A 271 39.35 -28.52 -23.17
CA ALA A 271 39.47 -28.50 -24.61
C ALA A 271 40.59 -27.56 -25.10
N VAL A 272 40.74 -26.40 -24.49
CA VAL A 272 41.82 -25.43 -24.76
C VAL A 272 43.20 -26.07 -24.48
N THR A 273 43.34 -26.80 -23.39
CA THR A 273 44.57 -27.52 -23.07
C THR A 273 44.92 -28.53 -24.15
N GLU A 274 43.96 -29.34 -24.62
CA GLU A 274 44.16 -30.32 -25.68
C GLU A 274 44.54 -29.66 -27.03
N VAL A 275 43.89 -28.54 -27.38
CA VAL A 275 44.20 -27.79 -28.61
C VAL A 275 45.59 -27.16 -28.50
N ASN A 276 46.01 -26.67 -27.36
CA ASN A 276 47.33 -26.10 -27.12
C ASN A 276 48.44 -27.19 -27.28
N GLU A 277 48.24 -28.38 -26.74
CA GLU A 277 49.14 -29.50 -26.94
C GLU A 277 49.21 -29.94 -28.44
N ALA A 278 48.07 -29.95 -29.14
CA ALA A 278 48.01 -30.27 -30.56
C ALA A 278 48.78 -29.22 -31.40
N ALA A 279 48.60 -27.94 -31.11
CA ALA A 279 49.34 -26.84 -31.74
C ALA A 279 50.85 -26.96 -31.51
N GLY A 280 51.26 -27.34 -30.27
CA GLY A 280 52.67 -27.63 -29.96
C GLY A 280 53.26 -28.76 -30.80
N ARG A 281 52.55 -29.89 -30.93
CA ARG A 281 52.95 -31.01 -31.79
C ARG A 281 52.99 -30.62 -33.28
N GLN A 282 52.05 -29.83 -33.75
CA GLN A 282 52.02 -29.33 -35.10
C GLN A 282 53.21 -28.41 -35.40
N LEU A 283 53.58 -27.49 -34.46
CA LEU A 283 54.71 -26.62 -34.60
C LEU A 283 56.02 -27.42 -34.75
N GLU A 284 56.21 -28.49 -34.00
CA GLU A 284 57.35 -29.39 -34.04
C GLU A 284 57.43 -30.15 -35.39
N ALA A 285 56.28 -30.67 -35.85
CA ALA A 285 56.19 -31.33 -37.15
C ALA A 285 56.47 -30.41 -38.35
N VAL A 286 55.97 -29.18 -38.30
CA VAL A 286 56.22 -28.17 -39.34
C VAL A 286 57.69 -27.77 -39.39
N LYS A 287 58.36 -27.56 -38.24
CA LYS A 287 59.79 -27.31 -38.17
C LYS A 287 60.60 -28.44 -38.81
N LYS A 288 60.25 -29.72 -38.50
CA LYS A 288 60.89 -30.87 -39.07
C LYS A 288 60.70 -30.95 -40.59
N LEU A 289 59.44 -30.69 -41.06
CA LEU A 289 59.12 -30.66 -42.47
C LEU A 289 59.91 -29.59 -43.23
N ASN A 290 60.11 -28.40 -42.65
CA ASN A 290 60.88 -27.32 -43.21
C ASN A 290 62.38 -27.76 -43.39
N ASN A 291 62.97 -28.38 -42.33
CA ASN A 291 64.34 -28.84 -42.39
C ASN A 291 64.55 -29.96 -43.44
N GLU A 292 63.60 -30.95 -43.49
CA GLU A 292 63.66 -32.03 -44.50
C GLU A 292 63.51 -31.47 -45.91
N SER A 293 62.74 -30.37 -46.09
CA SER A 293 62.56 -29.71 -47.37
C SER A 293 63.86 -29.03 -47.80
N GLU A 294 64.59 -28.31 -46.90
CA GLU A 294 65.87 -27.70 -47.17
C GLU A 294 66.94 -28.75 -47.52
N GLU A 295 66.99 -29.89 -46.81
CA GLU A 295 67.87 -31.00 -47.12
C GLU A 295 67.60 -31.56 -48.55
N LEU A 296 66.32 -31.74 -48.91
CA LEU A 296 65.92 -32.23 -50.23
C LEU A 296 66.30 -31.23 -51.37
N ILE A 297 66.20 -29.92 -51.12
CA ILE A 297 66.67 -28.89 -52.07
C ILE A 297 68.17 -29.07 -52.28
N SER A 298 68.95 -29.13 -51.18
CA SER A 298 70.42 -29.38 -51.28
C SER A 298 70.82 -30.64 -52.06
N HIS A 299 70.17 -31.77 -51.75
CA HIS A 299 70.42 -33.05 -52.46
C HIS A 299 70.00 -32.96 -53.93
N SER A 300 68.96 -32.21 -54.26
CA SER A 300 68.53 -31.99 -55.68
C SER A 300 69.57 -31.17 -56.43
N GLU A 301 70.11 -30.09 -55.80
CA GLU A 301 71.19 -29.27 -56.37
C GLU A 301 72.46 -30.05 -56.58
N ASP A 302 72.88 -30.87 -55.55
CA ASP A 302 74.04 -31.80 -55.66
C ASP A 302 73.89 -32.74 -56.81
N LEU A 303 72.68 -33.33 -57.00
CA LEU A 303 72.36 -34.24 -58.09
C LEU A 303 72.45 -33.60 -59.46
N VAL A 304 71.92 -32.36 -59.60
CA VAL A 304 72.03 -31.57 -60.85
C VAL A 304 73.47 -31.23 -61.17
N GLU A 305 74.30 -30.89 -60.15
CA GLU A 305 75.74 -30.65 -60.31
C GLU A 305 76.47 -31.91 -60.75
N ALA A 306 76.18 -33.02 -60.12
CA ALA A 306 76.80 -34.35 -60.50
C ALA A 306 76.42 -34.74 -61.96
N ILE A 307 75.18 -34.52 -62.38
CA ILE A 307 74.73 -34.83 -63.76
C ILE A 307 75.45 -33.95 -64.76
N ASN A 308 75.61 -32.59 -64.44
CA ASN A 308 76.31 -31.68 -65.31
C ASN A 308 77.81 -32.03 -65.55
N LYS A 309 78.42 -32.79 -64.66
CA LYS A 309 79.81 -33.29 -64.85
C LYS A 309 79.96 -34.39 -65.92
N PHE A 310 78.83 -35.05 -66.25
CA PHE A 310 78.80 -36.01 -67.37
C PHE A 310 78.54 -35.27 -68.70
N THR A 311 79.58 -34.69 -69.29
CA THR A 311 79.60 -34.22 -70.68
C THR A 311 79.54 -35.36 -71.65
N ILE A 312 78.39 -35.49 -72.34
CA ILE A 312 78.20 -36.48 -73.41
C ILE A 312 78.05 -35.75 -74.77
#